data_ae07ddb94f9f10a0ebd57779e49593db
#
_entry.id   ae07ddb94f9f10a0ebd57779e49593db
#
_cell.length_a   1.000
_cell.length_b   1.000
_cell.length_c   1.000
_cell.angle_alpha   90.00
_cell.angle_beta   90.00
_cell.angle_gamma   90.00
#
_symmetry.space_group_name_H-M   'P 1'
#
loop_
_entity.id
_entity.type
_entity.pdbx_description
1 polymer ?
#
loop_
_entity_poly.entity_id
_entity_poly.type
_entity_poly.pdbx_seq_one_letter_code
_entity_poly.pdbx_strand_id
1 'polypeptide(L)'
;MVSYLIVIFISLAVIGIMFGYLVQNYYNGLKEWEATNNSRRIATLVSENIKKGDIFLKDDFKIGNTRSKIYTISRSTNMDIGLIDQNGEMVLNVPTLDANLSLEQEELKQVLSGNTFTKKIMGPDYRHLMMAIPLFQTEKEDVKIVENQPAAEKKNIIGAVLIQTPLGNIGATINNIMKLILYSFLVALAAAVFLSISFSRRITRPIDRIKEAALKSTEGNVEKVDLPENSTEEINHLANTYNYAAKQINRTLDKQRALEKMQKQFVADVSHEFRAPLTSIKGFLEILKEQDLSKEERAEYLDIMFKDTQHLEKLLNDLIELSKLDTAKESLDKKQTSPKILVNGALKSLESIIEEKNIEIVKNIEEDLPEINIDKNKIHQVLINLIENAVNYSDPNSKITITVEEADQSNYQVEFSVIDNGVGIAVEELENIWERFYKIDTARTRDEEKGSGLGLAIVKDIIEKHDGEIEVESELDQGSKFTFKL
;
A
#
# COMPACT_ATOMS: atom_id res chain seq x y z
N MET A 1 -11.67 -13.12 -4.41
CA MET A 1 -11.30 -14.48 -4.01
C MET A 1 -12.19 -15.56 -4.64
N VAL A 2 -13.51 -15.53 -4.46
CA VAL A 2 -14.45 -16.53 -5.01
C VAL A 2 -14.33 -16.67 -6.53
N SER A 3 -14.24 -15.57 -7.26
CA SER A 3 -14.09 -15.57 -8.73
C SER A 3 -12.82 -16.28 -9.23
N TYR A 4 -11.69 -16.12 -8.53
CA TYR A 4 -10.46 -16.84 -8.90
C TYR A 4 -10.56 -18.34 -8.65
N LEU A 5 -11.17 -18.76 -7.54
CA LEU A 5 -11.42 -20.17 -7.26
C LEU A 5 -12.34 -20.81 -8.30
N ILE A 6 -13.37 -20.09 -8.74
CA ILE A 6 -14.28 -20.55 -9.81
C ILE A 6 -13.51 -20.72 -11.13
N VAL A 7 -12.66 -19.78 -11.50
CA VAL A 7 -11.86 -19.87 -12.73
C VAL A 7 -10.89 -21.06 -12.68
N ILE A 8 -10.20 -21.26 -11.54
CA ILE A 8 -9.30 -22.40 -11.35
C ILE A 8 -10.09 -23.72 -11.43
N PHE A 9 -11.25 -23.80 -10.78
CA PHE A 9 -12.10 -24.99 -10.83
C PHE A 9 -12.55 -25.31 -12.25
N ILE A 10 -13.06 -24.34 -12.99
CA ILE A 10 -13.51 -24.51 -14.37
C ILE A 10 -12.35 -24.94 -15.27
N SER A 11 -11.19 -24.30 -15.17
CA SER A 11 -10.03 -24.64 -16.00
C SER A 11 -9.52 -26.06 -15.71
N LEU A 12 -9.42 -26.45 -14.44
CA LEU A 12 -9.04 -27.81 -14.06
C LEU A 12 -10.07 -28.86 -14.53
N ALA A 13 -11.37 -28.55 -14.41
CA ALA A 13 -12.44 -29.45 -14.89
C ALA A 13 -12.36 -29.63 -16.41
N VAL A 14 -12.19 -28.56 -17.16
CA VAL A 14 -12.05 -28.61 -18.64
C VAL A 14 -10.80 -29.42 -19.03
N ILE A 15 -9.66 -29.18 -18.40
CA ILE A 15 -8.44 -29.95 -18.65
C ILE A 15 -8.62 -31.42 -18.32
N GLY A 16 -9.28 -31.75 -17.19
CA GLY A 16 -9.54 -33.14 -16.79
C GLY A 16 -10.45 -33.88 -17.77
N ILE A 17 -11.53 -33.24 -18.22
CA ILE A 17 -12.45 -33.82 -19.22
C ILE A 17 -11.74 -34.02 -20.56
N MET A 18 -11.01 -32.99 -21.03
CA MET A 18 -10.28 -33.08 -22.31
C MET A 18 -9.19 -34.16 -22.26
N PHE A 19 -8.46 -34.27 -21.18
CA PHE A 19 -7.42 -35.30 -21.01
C PHE A 19 -8.03 -36.69 -20.95
N GLY A 20 -9.14 -36.87 -20.22
CA GLY A 20 -9.89 -38.13 -20.19
C GLY A 20 -10.36 -38.56 -21.59
N TYR A 21 -10.90 -37.63 -22.37
CA TYR A 21 -11.31 -37.89 -23.77
C TYR A 21 -10.11 -38.29 -24.64
N LEU A 22 -8.99 -37.57 -24.55
CA LEU A 22 -7.78 -37.86 -25.31
C LEU A 22 -7.20 -39.24 -24.97
N VAL A 23 -7.13 -39.59 -23.69
CA VAL A 23 -6.66 -40.88 -23.22
C VAL A 23 -7.55 -42.00 -23.76
N GLN A 24 -8.88 -41.85 -23.65
CA GLN A 24 -9.84 -42.81 -24.16
C GLN A 24 -9.67 -43.02 -25.66
N ASN A 25 -9.58 -41.96 -26.44
CA ASN A 25 -9.45 -42.01 -27.88
C ASN A 25 -8.10 -42.63 -28.31
N TYR A 26 -7.02 -42.25 -27.62
CA TYR A 26 -5.68 -42.83 -27.86
C TYR A 26 -5.65 -44.32 -27.58
N TYR A 27 -6.17 -44.78 -26.44
CA TYR A 27 -6.21 -46.22 -26.11
C TYR A 27 -7.07 -47.03 -27.06
N ASN A 28 -8.22 -46.51 -27.45
CA ASN A 28 -9.06 -47.16 -28.44
C ASN A 28 -8.32 -47.31 -29.79
N GLY A 29 -7.66 -46.26 -30.26
CA GLY A 29 -6.89 -46.31 -31.51
C GLY A 29 -5.70 -47.27 -31.43
N LEU A 30 -4.98 -47.30 -30.30
CA LEU A 30 -3.85 -48.20 -30.08
C LEU A 30 -4.31 -49.66 -30.11
N LYS A 31 -5.42 -50.01 -29.46
CA LYS A 31 -5.94 -51.38 -29.44
C LYS A 31 -6.47 -51.83 -30.81
N GLU A 32 -7.08 -50.95 -31.55
CA GLU A 32 -7.50 -51.23 -32.93
C GLU A 32 -6.28 -51.48 -33.82
N TRP A 33 -5.24 -50.69 -33.70
CA TRP A 33 -4.00 -50.85 -34.44
C TRP A 33 -3.29 -52.19 -34.09
N GLU A 34 -3.17 -52.53 -32.78
CA GLU A 34 -2.64 -53.81 -32.32
C GLU A 34 -3.46 -55.00 -32.89
N ALA A 35 -4.80 -54.95 -32.79
CA ALA A 35 -5.69 -55.99 -33.27
C ALA A 35 -5.58 -56.18 -34.81
N THR A 36 -5.50 -55.08 -35.56
CA THR A 36 -5.33 -55.10 -37.01
C THR A 36 -4.00 -55.75 -37.40
N ASN A 37 -2.88 -55.33 -36.78
CA ASN A 37 -1.56 -55.88 -37.07
C ASN A 37 -1.44 -57.37 -36.69
N ASN A 38 -2.00 -57.76 -35.56
CA ASN A 38 -2.02 -59.16 -35.14
C ASN A 38 -2.87 -60.00 -36.07
N SER A 39 -4.06 -59.51 -36.48
CA SER A 39 -4.89 -60.21 -37.46
C SER A 39 -4.18 -60.43 -38.80
N ARG A 40 -3.43 -59.44 -39.29
CA ARG A 40 -2.63 -59.61 -40.55
C ARG A 40 -1.55 -60.64 -40.39
N ARG A 41 -0.79 -60.63 -39.29
CA ARG A 41 0.25 -61.66 -39.03
C ARG A 41 -0.33 -63.04 -38.96
N ILE A 42 -1.51 -63.21 -38.37
CA ILE A 42 -2.17 -64.48 -38.26
C ILE A 42 -2.74 -64.94 -39.64
N ALA A 43 -3.32 -64.02 -40.42
CA ALA A 43 -3.72 -64.33 -41.77
C ALA A 43 -2.59 -64.83 -42.64
N THR A 44 -1.38 -64.23 -42.50
CA THR A 44 -0.16 -64.71 -43.17
C THR A 44 0.19 -66.15 -42.72
N LEU A 45 0.21 -66.41 -41.43
CA LEU A 45 0.49 -67.71 -40.87
C LEU A 45 -0.56 -68.80 -41.34
N VAL A 46 -1.80 -68.38 -41.36
CA VAL A 46 -2.87 -69.30 -41.88
C VAL A 46 -2.68 -69.54 -43.32
N SER A 47 -2.39 -68.55 -44.16
CA SER A 47 -2.21 -68.75 -45.63
C SER A 47 -1.03 -69.68 -45.95
N GLU A 48 0.07 -69.65 -45.19
CA GLU A 48 1.22 -70.52 -45.35
C GLU A 48 0.92 -71.97 -45.02
N ASN A 49 -0.09 -72.21 -44.19
CA ASN A 49 -0.48 -73.58 -43.78
C ASN A 49 -1.65 -74.19 -44.62
N ILE A 50 -2.14 -73.44 -45.56
CA ILE A 50 -3.24 -73.87 -46.41
C ILE A 50 -2.70 -74.22 -47.81
N LYS A 51 -3.04 -75.44 -48.35
CA LYS A 51 -2.81 -75.77 -49.73
C LYS A 51 -4.09 -75.61 -50.54
N LYS A 52 -3.98 -75.33 -51.85
CA LYS A 52 -5.11 -75.12 -52.71
C LYS A 52 -6.18 -76.21 -52.58
N GLY A 53 -5.75 -77.49 -52.44
CA GLY A 53 -6.66 -78.62 -52.28
C GLY A 53 -7.50 -78.57 -50.98
N ASP A 54 -7.04 -77.85 -49.94
CA ASP A 54 -7.71 -77.82 -48.65
C ASP A 54 -8.95 -76.91 -48.67
N ILE A 55 -9.04 -75.96 -49.60
CA ILE A 55 -10.18 -75.00 -49.73
C ILE A 55 -11.31 -75.52 -50.59
N PHE A 56 -11.01 -76.45 -51.53
CA PHE A 56 -11.97 -76.95 -52.53
C PHE A 56 -12.49 -78.32 -52.22
N LEU A 57 -11.95 -79.08 -51.29
CA LEU A 57 -12.38 -80.44 -50.95
C LEU A 57 -13.29 -80.40 -49.69
N LYS A 58 -14.59 -80.66 -49.89
CA LYS A 58 -15.54 -81.00 -48.82
C LYS A 58 -15.26 -82.34 -48.13
N ASP A 59 -14.07 -82.95 -48.37
CA ASP A 59 -13.71 -84.25 -47.77
C ASP A 59 -13.10 -84.05 -46.36
N ASP A 60 -13.84 -84.47 -45.36
CA ASP A 60 -13.52 -84.30 -43.91
C ASP A 60 -12.13 -84.82 -43.51
N PHE A 61 -11.54 -85.77 -44.26
CA PHE A 61 -10.26 -86.39 -43.87
C PHE A 61 -9.02 -85.59 -44.23
N LYS A 62 -9.02 -84.72 -45.24
CA LYS A 62 -7.87 -83.87 -45.60
C LYS A 62 -7.90 -82.55 -44.90
N ILE A 63 -9.09 -82.06 -44.55
CA ILE A 63 -9.28 -80.83 -43.76
C ILE A 63 -8.75 -81.01 -42.31
N GLY A 64 -8.71 -82.22 -41.77
CA GLY A 64 -8.34 -82.52 -40.39
C GLY A 64 -6.98 -82.01 -39.98
N ASN A 65 -5.93 -82.08 -40.83
CA ASN A 65 -4.59 -81.65 -40.53
C ASN A 65 -4.47 -80.14 -40.59
N THR A 66 -5.09 -79.49 -41.56
CA THR A 66 -5.16 -78.01 -41.66
C THR A 66 -5.99 -77.40 -40.51
N ARG A 67 -7.09 -78.06 -40.19
CA ARG A 67 -7.95 -77.66 -39.02
C ARG A 67 -7.19 -77.73 -37.73
N SER A 68 -6.38 -78.79 -37.48
CA SER A 68 -5.60 -78.92 -36.26
C SER A 68 -4.52 -77.80 -36.14
N LYS A 69 -3.85 -77.43 -37.23
CA LYS A 69 -2.89 -76.36 -37.27
C LYS A 69 -3.49 -75.00 -37.00
N ILE A 70 -4.61 -74.73 -37.73
CA ILE A 70 -5.32 -73.43 -37.52
C ILE A 70 -5.92 -73.36 -36.11
N TYR A 71 -6.43 -74.49 -35.57
CA TYR A 71 -6.86 -74.54 -34.16
C TYR A 71 -5.76 -74.22 -33.21
N THR A 72 -4.54 -74.69 -33.40
CA THR A 72 -3.36 -74.39 -32.57
C THR A 72 -3.01 -72.92 -32.66
N ILE A 73 -3.05 -72.33 -33.87
CA ILE A 73 -2.82 -70.87 -34.06
C ILE A 73 -3.89 -70.06 -33.32
N SER A 74 -5.17 -70.36 -33.52
CA SER A 74 -6.30 -69.68 -32.89
C SER A 74 -6.20 -69.72 -31.38
N ARG A 75 -5.92 -70.88 -30.77
CA ARG A 75 -5.80 -71.06 -29.34
C ARG A 75 -4.60 -70.32 -28.74
N SER A 76 -3.46 -70.37 -29.47
CA SER A 76 -2.23 -69.66 -28.98
C SER A 76 -2.34 -68.18 -29.06
N THR A 77 -3.17 -67.61 -29.93
CA THR A 77 -3.34 -66.18 -30.17
C THR A 77 -4.60 -65.61 -29.56
N ASN A 78 -5.47 -66.45 -29.03
CA ASN A 78 -6.81 -66.09 -28.50
C ASN A 78 -7.65 -65.35 -29.55
N MET A 79 -7.56 -65.80 -30.81
CA MET A 79 -8.30 -65.21 -31.91
C MET A 79 -9.14 -66.30 -32.61
N ASP A 80 -10.34 -65.96 -32.99
CA ASP A 80 -11.16 -66.87 -33.76
C ASP A 80 -10.87 -66.75 -35.25
N ILE A 81 -10.70 -67.89 -35.91
CA ILE A 81 -10.27 -67.94 -37.32
C ILE A 81 -11.30 -68.75 -38.15
N GLY A 82 -11.82 -68.11 -39.17
CA GLY A 82 -12.66 -68.72 -40.13
C GLY A 82 -12.08 -68.66 -41.55
N LEU A 83 -12.42 -69.65 -42.40
CA LEU A 83 -12.12 -69.65 -43.85
C LEU A 83 -13.42 -69.65 -44.60
N ILE A 84 -13.55 -68.80 -45.60
CA ILE A 84 -14.68 -68.74 -46.51
C ILE A 84 -14.20 -69.00 -47.95
N ASP A 85 -15.04 -69.66 -48.76
CA ASP A 85 -14.82 -69.86 -50.17
C ASP A 85 -15.23 -68.65 -51.04
N GLN A 86 -15.14 -68.77 -52.33
CA GLN A 86 -15.54 -67.75 -53.32
C GLN A 86 -17.05 -67.40 -53.29
N ASN A 87 -17.88 -68.28 -52.74
CA ASN A 87 -19.33 -68.08 -52.62
C ASN A 87 -19.68 -67.43 -51.25
N GLY A 88 -18.73 -67.33 -50.37
CA GLY A 88 -18.91 -66.82 -49.00
C GLY A 88 -19.37 -67.91 -48.04
N GLU A 89 -19.34 -69.21 -48.46
CA GLU A 89 -19.65 -70.32 -47.58
C GLU A 89 -18.48 -70.57 -46.61
N MET A 90 -18.79 -70.81 -45.30
CA MET A 90 -17.81 -71.12 -44.32
C MET A 90 -17.24 -72.53 -44.53
N VAL A 91 -15.97 -72.63 -44.93
CA VAL A 91 -15.25 -73.85 -45.13
C VAL A 91 -14.66 -74.42 -43.85
N LEU A 92 -14.16 -73.52 -43.01
CA LEU A 92 -13.53 -73.83 -41.70
C LEU A 92 -13.89 -72.80 -40.71
N ASN A 93 -14.18 -73.21 -39.44
CA ASN A 93 -14.45 -72.36 -38.34
C ASN A 93 -13.74 -72.87 -37.08
N VAL A 94 -12.84 -72.11 -36.51
CA VAL A 94 -11.96 -72.53 -35.36
C VAL A 94 -11.65 -71.41 -34.42
N PRO A 95 -11.86 -71.61 -33.13
CA PRO A 95 -12.87 -72.45 -32.51
C PRO A 95 -14.20 -72.00 -32.97
N THR A 96 -15.26 -72.69 -32.65
CA THR A 96 -16.62 -72.38 -33.17
C THR A 96 -16.93 -70.91 -32.81
N LEU A 97 -16.62 -70.04 -33.75
CA LEU A 97 -17.19 -68.70 -33.77
C LEU A 97 -18.70 -68.83 -33.66
N ASP A 98 -19.35 -68.07 -32.79
CA ASP A 98 -20.79 -68.01 -32.72
C ASP A 98 -21.38 -67.89 -34.16
N ALA A 99 -22.45 -68.62 -34.48
CA ALA A 99 -22.97 -68.88 -35.79
C ALA A 99 -23.32 -67.63 -36.65
N ASN A 100 -22.97 -66.45 -36.27
CA ASN A 100 -23.31 -65.20 -36.93
C ASN A 100 -22.12 -64.49 -37.65
N LEU A 101 -20.97 -65.18 -37.87
CA LEU A 101 -19.88 -64.63 -38.66
C LEU A 101 -20.13 -64.89 -40.18
N SER A 102 -21.17 -64.30 -40.69
CA SER A 102 -21.39 -64.17 -42.12
C SER A 102 -21.10 -62.78 -42.58
N LEU A 103 -20.26 -62.63 -43.58
CA LEU A 103 -20.16 -61.39 -44.33
C LEU A 103 -21.44 -61.12 -45.06
N GLU A 104 -21.93 -59.89 -45.03
CA GLU A 104 -23.03 -59.44 -45.87
C GLU A 104 -22.59 -59.49 -47.36
N GLN A 105 -23.52 -59.63 -48.32
CA GLN A 105 -23.17 -59.74 -49.71
C GLN A 105 -22.29 -58.59 -50.26
N GLU A 106 -22.46 -57.38 -49.75
CA GLU A 106 -21.63 -56.25 -50.15
C GLU A 106 -20.20 -56.31 -49.53
N GLU A 107 -20.10 -56.77 -48.28
CA GLU A 107 -18.83 -57.00 -47.60
C GLU A 107 -18.02 -58.10 -48.26
N LEU A 108 -18.69 -59.17 -48.62
CA LEU A 108 -18.11 -60.30 -49.38
C LEU A 108 -17.59 -59.86 -50.74
N LYS A 109 -18.36 -59.09 -51.51
CA LYS A 109 -17.91 -58.50 -52.76
C LYS A 109 -16.67 -57.62 -52.62
N GLN A 110 -16.60 -56.87 -51.56
CA GLN A 110 -15.44 -56.06 -51.29
C GLN A 110 -14.17 -56.88 -51.00
N VAL A 111 -14.29 -57.93 -50.21
CA VAL A 111 -13.19 -58.89 -49.95
C VAL A 111 -12.77 -59.63 -51.18
N LEU A 112 -13.72 -60.18 -51.94
CA LEU A 112 -13.44 -60.90 -53.17
C LEU A 112 -12.96 -60.02 -54.33
N SER A 113 -13.08 -58.67 -54.19
CA SER A 113 -12.43 -57.76 -55.12
C SER A 113 -10.93 -57.50 -54.75
N GLY A 114 -10.41 -58.19 -53.70
CA GLY A 114 -9.00 -58.12 -53.28
C GLY A 114 -8.72 -57.07 -52.25
N ASN A 115 -9.75 -56.52 -51.59
CA ASN A 115 -9.58 -55.53 -50.51
C ASN A 115 -9.80 -56.20 -49.16
N THR A 116 -9.02 -55.79 -48.17
CA THR A 116 -9.24 -56.18 -46.76
C THR A 116 -10.47 -55.46 -46.23
N PHE A 117 -11.37 -56.18 -45.59
CA PHE A 117 -12.51 -55.58 -44.90
C PHE A 117 -12.38 -55.72 -43.41
N THR A 118 -12.78 -54.65 -42.70
CA THR A 118 -12.69 -54.58 -41.20
C THR A 118 -14.01 -54.08 -40.67
N LYS A 119 -14.59 -54.80 -39.69
CA LYS A 119 -15.86 -54.46 -39.05
C LYS A 119 -15.69 -54.56 -37.52
N LYS A 120 -16.19 -53.55 -36.79
CA LYS A 120 -16.27 -53.62 -35.33
C LYS A 120 -17.59 -54.30 -34.94
N ILE A 121 -17.49 -55.36 -34.18
CA ILE A 121 -18.63 -56.06 -33.61
C ILE A 121 -18.72 -55.63 -32.13
N MET A 122 -19.81 -54.93 -31.80
CA MET A 122 -20.09 -54.47 -30.46
C MET A 122 -21.27 -55.25 -29.88
N GLY A 123 -21.01 -56.02 -28.83
CA GLY A 123 -22.04 -56.67 -28.00
C GLY A 123 -22.15 -55.95 -26.63
N PRO A 124 -23.13 -56.32 -25.80
CA PRO A 124 -23.29 -55.74 -24.45
C PRO A 124 -22.07 -55.87 -23.58
N ASP A 125 -21.39 -57.02 -23.64
CA ASP A 125 -20.25 -57.37 -22.79
C ASP A 125 -18.93 -57.58 -23.54
N TYR A 126 -18.91 -57.46 -24.87
CA TYR A 126 -17.73 -57.74 -25.66
C TYR A 126 -17.57 -56.79 -26.86
N ARG A 127 -16.34 -56.52 -27.19
CA ARG A 127 -15.94 -55.78 -28.40
C ARG A 127 -14.93 -56.60 -29.14
N HIS A 128 -15.26 -56.91 -30.39
CA HIS A 128 -14.36 -57.65 -31.27
C HIS A 128 -14.10 -56.86 -32.55
N LEU A 129 -12.88 -56.99 -33.06
CA LEU A 129 -12.56 -56.55 -34.42
C LEU A 129 -12.58 -57.73 -35.30
N MET A 130 -13.48 -57.77 -36.29
CA MET A 130 -13.52 -58.76 -37.35
C MET A 130 -12.77 -58.22 -38.56
N MET A 131 -11.83 -58.98 -39.07
CA MET A 131 -11.08 -58.66 -40.27
C MET A 131 -11.20 -59.77 -41.24
N ALA A 132 -11.60 -59.47 -42.51
CA ALA A 132 -11.66 -60.39 -43.61
C ALA A 132 -10.53 -60.06 -44.61
N ILE A 133 -9.64 -61.00 -44.81
CA ILE A 133 -8.45 -60.85 -45.68
C ILE A 133 -8.50 -61.81 -46.84
N PRO A 134 -8.45 -61.33 -48.10
CA PRO A 134 -8.53 -62.18 -49.25
C PRO A 134 -7.32 -63.13 -49.38
N LEU A 135 -7.60 -64.37 -49.84
CA LEU A 135 -6.61 -65.38 -50.14
C LEU A 135 -6.39 -65.49 -51.63
N PHE A 136 -5.17 -65.41 -52.07
CA PHE A 136 -4.78 -65.51 -53.49
C PHE A 136 -3.97 -66.75 -53.73
N GLN A 137 -4.17 -67.34 -54.87
CA GLN A 137 -3.35 -68.42 -55.36
C GLN A 137 -2.23 -67.87 -56.28
N THR A 138 -0.99 -68.31 -56.04
CA THR A 138 0.16 -68.01 -56.91
C THR A 138 0.33 -69.06 -57.96
N GLU A 139 1.12 -68.79 -59.04
CA GLU A 139 1.36 -69.75 -60.13
C GLU A 139 2.11 -71.00 -59.65
N LYS A 140 2.74 -70.97 -58.47
CA LYS A 140 3.40 -72.11 -57.84
C LYS A 140 2.55 -72.92 -56.87
N GLU A 141 1.24 -72.80 -56.96
CA GLU A 141 0.26 -73.44 -56.06
C GLU A 141 0.28 -72.98 -54.59
N ASP A 142 1.11 -72.03 -54.23
CA ASP A 142 1.16 -71.47 -52.88
C ASP A 142 0.00 -70.47 -52.64
N VAL A 143 -0.57 -70.49 -51.45
CA VAL A 143 -1.63 -69.56 -51.04
C VAL A 143 -0.96 -68.41 -50.27
N LYS A 144 -1.25 -67.19 -50.67
CA LYS A 144 -0.73 -66.00 -50.03
C LYS A 144 -1.83 -64.98 -49.76
N ILE A 145 -1.67 -64.16 -48.73
CA ILE A 145 -2.40 -62.91 -48.54
C ILE A 145 -1.63 -61.81 -49.25
N VAL A 146 -2.34 -61.00 -50.00
CA VAL A 146 -1.75 -59.82 -50.66
C VAL A 146 -2.55 -58.59 -50.33
N GLU A 147 -1.93 -57.69 -49.68
CA GLU A 147 -2.49 -56.35 -49.41
C GLU A 147 -1.99 -55.37 -50.49
N ASN A 148 -2.87 -54.62 -51.08
CA ASN A 148 -2.57 -53.49 -51.99
C ASN A 148 -1.76 -53.82 -53.26
N GLN A 149 -1.99 -54.99 -53.93
CA GLN A 149 -1.37 -55.20 -55.21
C GLN A 149 -2.19 -54.66 -56.41
N PRO A 150 -1.49 -54.25 -57.48
CA PRO A 150 -2.16 -53.72 -58.68
C PRO A 150 -3.13 -54.71 -59.28
N ALA A 151 -4.17 -54.20 -59.93
CA ALA A 151 -5.34 -54.94 -60.44
C ALA A 151 -5.03 -56.16 -61.33
N ALA A 152 -3.79 -56.34 -61.80
CA ALA A 152 -3.38 -57.46 -62.65
C ALA A 152 -3.28 -58.83 -61.92
N GLU A 153 -2.95 -58.84 -60.59
CA GLU A 153 -2.83 -60.08 -59.78
C GLU A 153 -4.12 -60.50 -59.08
N LYS A 154 -5.18 -59.71 -59.19
CA LYS A 154 -6.50 -59.96 -58.55
C LYS A 154 -7.33 -61.11 -59.19
N LYS A 155 -6.77 -61.77 -60.20
CA LYS A 155 -7.54 -62.79 -61.01
C LYS A 155 -7.67 -64.14 -60.30
N ASN A 156 -6.97 -64.47 -59.22
CA ASN A 156 -7.00 -65.80 -58.62
C ASN A 156 -7.35 -65.74 -57.10
N ILE A 157 -8.38 -65.00 -56.69
CA ILE A 157 -8.91 -65.05 -55.33
C ILE A 157 -9.64 -66.41 -55.17
N ILE A 158 -9.23 -67.16 -54.17
CA ILE A 158 -9.79 -68.49 -53.86
C ILE A 158 -10.72 -68.50 -52.64
N GLY A 159 -10.77 -67.42 -51.90
CA GLY A 159 -11.56 -67.23 -50.67
C GLY A 159 -11.01 -66.15 -49.77
N ALA A 160 -11.35 -66.15 -48.47
CA ALA A 160 -10.82 -65.22 -47.51
C ALA A 160 -10.66 -65.86 -46.13
N VAL A 161 -9.73 -65.32 -45.36
CA VAL A 161 -9.57 -65.62 -43.94
C VAL A 161 -10.36 -64.57 -43.15
N LEU A 162 -11.24 -65.03 -42.29
CA LEU A 162 -11.96 -64.25 -41.29
C LEU A 162 -11.21 -64.37 -39.95
N ILE A 163 -10.81 -63.26 -39.37
CA ILE A 163 -10.16 -63.26 -38.07
C ILE A 163 -10.96 -62.34 -37.16
N GLN A 164 -11.37 -62.90 -36.04
CA GLN A 164 -12.03 -62.12 -34.99
C GLN A 164 -11.12 -62.00 -33.79
N THR A 165 -10.73 -60.77 -33.50
CA THR A 165 -9.79 -60.43 -32.40
C THR A 165 -10.55 -59.73 -31.28
N PRO A 166 -10.48 -60.24 -30.03
CA PRO A 166 -11.09 -59.52 -28.91
C PRO A 166 -10.33 -58.23 -28.63
N LEU A 167 -11.02 -57.13 -28.58
CA LEU A 167 -10.41 -55.83 -28.21
C LEU A 167 -10.15 -55.72 -26.71
N GLY A 168 -10.49 -56.76 -25.93
CA GLY A 168 -10.30 -56.84 -24.49
C GLY A 168 -11.25 -55.93 -23.70
N ASN A 169 -11.22 -56.08 -22.40
CA ASN A 169 -12.02 -55.24 -21.51
C ASN A 169 -11.29 -53.91 -21.24
N ILE A 170 -11.25 -53.03 -22.26
CA ILE A 170 -10.63 -51.70 -22.20
C ILE A 170 -11.27 -50.83 -21.09
N GLY A 171 -12.57 -51.13 -20.78
CA GLY A 171 -13.33 -50.35 -19.80
C GLY A 171 -12.75 -50.37 -18.41
N ALA A 172 -12.18 -51.48 -17.93
CA ALA A 172 -11.55 -51.55 -16.62
C ALA A 172 -10.27 -50.70 -16.52
N THR A 173 -9.44 -50.74 -17.58
CA THR A 173 -8.21 -49.95 -17.64
C THR A 173 -8.52 -48.47 -17.72
N ILE A 174 -9.45 -48.06 -18.59
CA ILE A 174 -9.90 -46.68 -18.70
C ILE A 174 -10.49 -46.19 -17.38
N ASN A 175 -11.33 -47.00 -16.72
CA ASN A 175 -11.93 -46.64 -15.43
C ASN A 175 -10.87 -46.43 -14.34
N ASN A 176 -9.83 -47.23 -14.30
CA ASN A 176 -8.72 -47.04 -13.36
C ASN A 176 -7.93 -45.73 -13.65
N ILE A 177 -7.68 -45.43 -14.92
CA ILE A 177 -7.04 -44.17 -15.35
C ILE A 177 -7.95 -42.99 -14.99
N MET A 178 -9.26 -43.07 -15.21
CA MET A 178 -10.22 -42.02 -14.87
C MET A 178 -10.28 -41.76 -13.35
N LYS A 179 -10.20 -42.83 -12.53
CA LYS A 179 -10.11 -42.68 -11.06
C LYS A 179 -8.83 -41.95 -10.65
N LEU A 180 -7.71 -42.26 -11.27
CA LEU A 180 -6.43 -41.63 -11.02
C LEU A 180 -6.45 -40.13 -11.37
N ILE A 181 -7.08 -39.78 -12.51
CA ILE A 181 -7.33 -38.39 -12.94
C ILE A 181 -8.19 -37.68 -11.91
N LEU A 182 -9.29 -38.33 -11.46
CA LEU A 182 -10.18 -37.74 -10.44
C LEU A 182 -9.46 -37.48 -9.13
N TYR A 183 -8.64 -38.43 -8.64
CA TYR A 183 -7.88 -38.20 -7.41
C TYR A 183 -6.86 -37.08 -7.53
N SER A 184 -6.12 -37.02 -8.65
CA SER A 184 -5.17 -35.93 -8.89
C SER A 184 -5.89 -34.56 -9.00
N PHE A 185 -7.07 -34.52 -9.59
CA PHE A 185 -7.92 -33.33 -9.62
C PHE A 185 -8.33 -32.86 -8.21
N LEU A 186 -8.77 -33.80 -7.35
CA LEU A 186 -9.16 -33.47 -5.97
C LEU A 186 -7.97 -32.93 -5.15
N VAL A 187 -6.79 -33.52 -5.31
CA VAL A 187 -5.57 -33.03 -4.64
C VAL A 187 -5.19 -31.64 -5.14
N ALA A 188 -5.22 -31.41 -6.46
CA ALA A 188 -4.92 -30.11 -7.04
C ALA A 188 -5.93 -29.03 -6.57
N LEU A 189 -7.22 -29.38 -6.49
CA LEU A 189 -8.25 -28.48 -5.98
C LEU A 189 -8.02 -28.12 -4.51
N ALA A 190 -7.72 -29.11 -3.66
CA ALA A 190 -7.41 -28.88 -2.26
C ALA A 190 -6.17 -27.95 -2.08
N ALA A 191 -5.13 -28.19 -2.87
CA ALA A 191 -3.94 -27.32 -2.87
C ALA A 191 -4.26 -25.90 -3.32
N ALA A 192 -5.07 -25.74 -4.37
CA ALA A 192 -5.49 -24.42 -4.86
C ALA A 192 -6.30 -23.64 -3.80
N VAL A 193 -7.23 -24.30 -3.11
CA VAL A 193 -8.00 -23.69 -2.00
C VAL A 193 -7.08 -23.28 -0.87
N PHE A 194 -6.16 -24.14 -0.44
CA PHE A 194 -5.20 -23.82 0.60
C PHE A 194 -4.32 -22.62 0.25
N LEU A 195 -3.76 -22.59 -0.95
CA LEU A 195 -2.94 -21.48 -1.43
C LEU A 195 -3.76 -20.18 -1.51
N SER A 196 -5.01 -20.25 -2.01
CA SER A 196 -5.89 -19.08 -2.11
C SER A 196 -6.19 -18.46 -0.75
N ILE A 197 -6.48 -19.28 0.27
CA ILE A 197 -6.70 -18.82 1.64
C ILE A 197 -5.43 -18.20 2.23
N SER A 198 -4.29 -18.86 2.03
CA SER A 198 -3.00 -18.38 2.51
C SER A 198 -2.65 -17.00 1.88
N PHE A 199 -2.79 -16.87 0.58
CA PHE A 199 -2.55 -15.62 -0.14
C PHE A 199 -3.47 -14.49 0.30
N SER A 200 -4.77 -14.81 0.46
CA SER A 200 -5.75 -13.84 0.95
C SER A 200 -5.41 -13.31 2.34
N ARG A 201 -4.97 -14.18 3.24
CA ARG A 201 -4.62 -13.79 4.62
C ARG A 201 -3.31 -13.01 4.71
N ARG A 202 -2.31 -13.36 3.89
CA ARG A 202 -0.96 -12.78 3.96
C ARG A 202 -0.79 -11.50 3.14
N ILE A 203 -1.60 -11.31 2.10
CA ILE A 203 -1.45 -10.20 1.15
C ILE A 203 -2.72 -9.36 1.05
N THR A 204 -3.85 -9.95 0.65
CA THR A 204 -5.05 -9.16 0.32
C THR A 204 -5.63 -8.43 1.53
N ARG A 205 -5.84 -9.12 2.64
CA ARG A 205 -6.42 -8.50 3.85
C ARG A 205 -5.55 -7.40 4.46
N PRO A 206 -4.22 -7.56 4.60
CA PRO A 206 -3.34 -6.48 5.05
C PRO A 206 -3.40 -5.25 4.14
N ILE A 207 -3.38 -5.43 2.83
CA ILE A 207 -3.50 -4.32 1.87
C ILE A 207 -4.83 -3.59 2.04
N ASP A 208 -5.95 -4.32 2.19
CA ASP A 208 -7.26 -3.71 2.40
C ASP A 208 -7.29 -2.87 3.70
N ARG A 209 -6.64 -3.33 4.78
CA ARG A 209 -6.51 -2.55 6.02
C ARG A 209 -5.73 -1.26 5.83
N ILE A 210 -4.60 -1.33 5.13
CA ILE A 210 -3.80 -0.12 4.82
C ILE A 210 -4.63 0.85 3.97
N LYS A 211 -5.35 0.35 2.96
CA LYS A 211 -6.24 1.14 2.12
C LYS A 211 -7.35 1.82 2.92
N GLU A 212 -8.04 1.09 3.80
CA GLU A 212 -9.10 1.67 4.64
C GLU A 212 -8.55 2.74 5.58
N ALA A 213 -7.41 2.50 6.21
CA ALA A 213 -6.76 3.50 7.06
C ALA A 213 -6.33 4.74 6.26
N ALA A 214 -5.80 4.55 5.05
CA ALA A 214 -5.43 5.65 4.16
C ALA A 214 -6.66 6.48 3.73
N LEU A 215 -7.80 5.86 3.45
CA LEU A 215 -9.05 6.56 3.14
C LEU A 215 -9.57 7.35 4.34
N LYS A 216 -9.56 6.77 5.54
CA LYS A 216 -9.95 7.48 6.78
C LYS A 216 -9.04 8.67 7.07
N SER A 217 -7.76 8.58 6.71
CA SER A 217 -6.82 9.69 6.87
C SER A 217 -7.20 10.92 6.05
N THR A 218 -7.87 10.75 4.91
CA THR A 218 -8.37 11.89 4.10
C THR A 218 -9.56 12.60 4.75
N GLU A 219 -10.25 11.94 5.66
CA GLU A 219 -11.36 12.50 6.46
C GLU A 219 -10.88 13.14 7.78
N GLY A 220 -9.55 13.20 7.99
CA GLY A 220 -8.95 13.81 9.17
C GLY A 220 -8.77 12.84 10.35
N ASN A 221 -9.12 11.57 10.19
CA ASN A 221 -8.91 10.54 11.21
C ASN A 221 -7.71 9.65 10.82
N VAL A 222 -6.53 10.05 11.25
CA VAL A 222 -5.27 9.37 10.92
C VAL A 222 -4.96 8.30 11.96
N GLU A 223 -5.33 7.05 11.67
CA GLU A 223 -5.11 5.90 12.53
C GLU A 223 -3.87 5.09 12.12
N LYS A 224 -3.22 4.48 13.13
CA LYS A 224 -2.12 3.54 12.90
C LYS A 224 -2.67 2.20 12.41
N VAL A 225 -2.00 1.58 11.44
CA VAL A 225 -2.32 0.24 10.94
C VAL A 225 -1.47 -0.78 11.66
N ASP A 226 -2.13 -1.70 12.37
CA ASP A 226 -1.49 -2.89 12.94
C ASP A 226 -1.76 -4.09 12.03
N LEU A 227 -0.70 -4.74 11.57
CA LEU A 227 -0.76 -5.91 10.72
C LEU A 227 -0.59 -7.20 11.54
N PRO A 228 -1.16 -8.32 11.06
CA PRO A 228 -0.89 -9.63 11.62
C PRO A 228 0.58 -10.02 11.48
N GLU A 229 1.14 -10.74 12.45
CA GLU A 229 2.54 -11.22 12.45
C GLU A 229 2.93 -12.05 11.22
N ASN A 230 1.94 -12.67 10.55
CA ASN A 230 2.13 -13.52 9.37
C ASN A 230 2.09 -12.77 8.02
N SER A 231 2.15 -11.43 8.03
CA SER A 231 2.23 -10.64 6.80
C SER A 231 3.61 -10.79 6.15
N THR A 232 3.70 -10.61 4.82
CA THR A 232 5.00 -10.65 4.14
C THR A 232 5.85 -9.42 4.52
N GLU A 233 7.16 -9.52 4.35
CA GLU A 233 8.10 -8.46 4.69
C GLU A 233 7.79 -7.15 3.94
N GLU A 234 7.41 -7.25 2.67
CA GLU A 234 7.05 -6.11 1.83
C GLU A 234 5.80 -5.39 2.33
N ILE A 235 4.80 -6.16 2.79
CA ILE A 235 3.57 -5.61 3.36
C ILE A 235 3.84 -4.96 4.71
N ASN A 236 4.70 -5.54 5.54
CA ASN A 236 5.13 -4.94 6.79
C ASN A 236 5.89 -3.62 6.55
N HIS A 237 6.77 -3.59 5.55
CA HIS A 237 7.48 -2.38 5.16
C HIS A 237 6.51 -1.28 4.67
N LEU A 238 5.52 -1.65 3.86
CA LEU A 238 4.47 -0.72 3.40
C LEU A 238 3.67 -0.15 4.58
N ALA A 239 3.26 -1.00 5.53
CA ALA A 239 2.52 -0.54 6.72
C ALA A 239 3.37 0.38 7.61
N ASN A 240 4.65 0.06 7.80
CA ASN A 240 5.57 0.92 8.55
C ASN A 240 5.76 2.28 7.89
N THR A 241 5.89 2.31 6.56
CA THR A 241 5.99 3.55 5.78
C THR A 241 4.71 4.38 5.92
N TYR A 242 3.53 3.73 5.80
CA TYR A 242 2.25 4.38 6.04
C TYR A 242 2.15 4.94 7.47
N ASN A 243 2.50 4.15 8.49
CA ASN A 243 2.47 4.58 9.89
C ASN A 243 3.41 5.76 10.18
N TYR A 244 4.57 5.78 9.53
CA TYR A 244 5.48 6.92 9.60
C TYR A 244 4.86 8.19 8.99
N ALA A 245 4.27 8.08 7.80
CA ALA A 245 3.58 9.19 7.15
C ALA A 245 2.39 9.69 7.98
N ALA A 246 1.58 8.77 8.51
CA ALA A 246 0.46 9.06 9.41
C ALA A 246 0.90 9.84 10.66
N LYS A 247 2.02 9.44 11.27
CA LYS A 247 2.60 10.16 12.42
C LYS A 247 3.04 11.58 12.05
N GLN A 248 3.61 11.80 10.87
CA GLN A 248 4.01 13.13 10.41
C GLN A 248 2.80 14.03 10.14
N ILE A 249 1.75 13.48 9.52
CA ILE A 249 0.50 14.20 9.28
C ILE A 249 -0.12 14.64 10.61
N ASN A 250 -0.28 13.73 11.59
CA ASN A 250 -0.82 14.07 12.91
C ASN A 250 -0.02 15.20 13.58
N ARG A 251 1.32 15.11 13.56
CA ARG A 251 2.18 16.17 14.12
C ARG A 251 1.96 17.52 13.44
N THR A 252 1.77 17.52 12.12
CA THR A 252 1.50 18.74 11.36
C THR A 252 0.13 19.31 11.68
N LEU A 253 -0.89 18.47 11.78
CA LEU A 253 -2.24 18.87 12.19
C LEU A 253 -2.28 19.44 13.60
N ASP A 254 -1.56 18.82 14.55
CA ASP A 254 -1.49 19.31 15.92
C ASP A 254 -0.79 20.69 15.99
N LYS A 255 0.32 20.87 15.26
CA LYS A 255 0.96 22.17 15.12
C LYS A 255 0.03 23.22 14.51
N GLN A 256 -0.70 22.86 13.46
CA GLN A 256 -1.64 23.77 12.81
C GLN A 256 -2.77 24.18 13.77
N ARG A 257 -3.34 23.23 14.51
CA ARG A 257 -4.38 23.53 15.53
C ARG A 257 -3.86 24.43 16.64
N ALA A 258 -2.62 24.20 17.10
CA ALA A 258 -1.98 25.07 18.07
C ALA A 258 -1.81 26.49 17.54
N LEU A 259 -1.34 26.65 16.30
CA LEU A 259 -1.21 27.94 15.62
C LEU A 259 -2.56 28.65 15.46
N GLU A 260 -3.62 27.92 15.02
CA GLU A 260 -4.97 28.48 14.91
C GLU A 260 -5.52 28.97 16.27
N LYS A 261 -5.25 28.19 17.33
CA LYS A 261 -5.65 28.59 18.69
C LYS A 261 -4.92 29.83 19.12
N MET A 262 -3.61 29.90 18.92
CA MET A 262 -2.79 31.09 19.23
C MET A 262 -3.29 32.32 18.44
N GLN A 263 -3.59 32.16 17.14
CA GLN A 263 -4.09 33.24 16.31
C GLN A 263 -5.48 33.75 16.78
N LYS A 264 -6.38 32.85 17.15
CA LYS A 264 -7.70 33.24 17.70
C LYS A 264 -7.55 33.98 19.03
N GLN A 265 -6.68 33.48 19.89
CA GLN A 265 -6.40 34.14 21.18
C GLN A 265 -5.82 35.56 20.96
N PHE A 266 -4.84 35.66 20.08
CA PHE A 266 -4.23 36.97 19.73
C PHE A 266 -5.29 37.98 19.24
N VAL A 267 -6.18 37.59 18.34
CA VAL A 267 -7.26 38.49 17.86
C VAL A 267 -8.21 38.89 18.99
N ALA A 268 -8.49 37.97 19.91
CA ALA A 268 -9.33 38.27 21.07
C ALA A 268 -8.67 39.24 22.00
N ASP A 269 -7.38 39.04 22.33
CA ASP A 269 -6.60 39.90 23.24
C ASP A 269 -6.44 41.30 22.66
N VAL A 270 -6.08 41.44 21.38
CA VAL A 270 -6.04 42.71 20.66
C VAL A 270 -7.39 43.45 20.79
N SER A 271 -8.49 42.73 20.56
CA SER A 271 -9.83 43.33 20.62
C SER A 271 -10.20 43.84 22.01
N HIS A 272 -9.76 43.11 23.03
CA HIS A 272 -9.97 43.52 24.42
C HIS A 272 -9.15 44.76 24.80
N GLU A 273 -7.84 44.77 24.47
CA GLU A 273 -6.93 45.90 24.79
C GLU A 273 -7.33 47.19 24.04
N PHE A 274 -7.90 47.10 22.83
CA PHE A 274 -8.45 48.27 22.13
C PHE A 274 -9.79 48.74 22.67
N ARG A 275 -10.65 47.85 23.15
CA ARG A 275 -12.01 48.18 23.56
C ARG A 275 -12.05 49.02 24.82
N ALA A 276 -11.18 48.76 25.81
CA ALA A 276 -11.16 49.49 27.07
C ALA A 276 -10.91 50.99 26.88
N PRO A 277 -9.78 51.45 26.26
CA PRO A 277 -9.51 52.86 26.07
C PRO A 277 -10.54 53.54 25.12
N LEU A 278 -11.01 52.84 24.09
CA LEU A 278 -12.05 53.38 23.22
C LEU A 278 -13.36 53.62 23.95
N THR A 279 -13.74 52.75 24.89
CA THR A 279 -14.93 52.91 25.70
C THR A 279 -14.76 54.08 26.69
N SER A 280 -13.57 54.21 27.29
CA SER A 280 -13.21 55.35 28.18
C SER A 280 -13.29 56.67 27.41
N ILE A 281 -12.59 56.79 26.29
CA ILE A 281 -12.65 57.99 25.43
C ILE A 281 -14.08 58.33 25.04
N LYS A 282 -14.88 57.36 24.59
CA LYS A 282 -16.27 57.56 24.23
C LYS A 282 -17.11 58.05 25.40
N GLY A 283 -16.96 57.45 26.59
CA GLY A 283 -17.68 57.82 27.79
C GLY A 283 -17.37 59.26 28.23
N PHE A 284 -16.11 59.65 28.26
CA PHE A 284 -15.72 61.02 28.61
C PHE A 284 -16.15 62.04 27.56
N LEU A 285 -16.15 61.67 26.26
CA LEU A 285 -16.73 62.53 25.22
C LEU A 285 -18.26 62.76 25.38
N GLU A 286 -19.01 61.75 25.79
CA GLU A 286 -20.44 61.83 26.07
C GLU A 286 -20.69 62.77 27.28
N ILE A 287 -19.89 62.62 28.36
CA ILE A 287 -19.94 63.49 29.55
C ILE A 287 -19.61 64.93 29.20
N LEU A 288 -18.54 65.20 28.45
CA LEU A 288 -18.12 66.53 28.00
C LEU A 288 -19.17 67.22 27.11
N LYS A 289 -20.00 66.47 26.42
CA LYS A 289 -21.05 66.97 25.51
C LYS A 289 -22.35 67.25 26.23
N GLU A 290 -22.70 66.47 27.26
CA GLU A 290 -24.02 66.47 27.87
C GLU A 290 -24.06 67.23 29.21
N GLN A 291 -22.91 67.43 29.87
CA GLN A 291 -22.82 68.03 31.20
C GLN A 291 -22.13 69.40 31.16
N ASP A 292 -22.63 70.32 32.02
CA ASP A 292 -21.98 71.64 32.26
C ASP A 292 -20.91 71.49 33.36
N LEU A 293 -19.67 71.25 32.92
CA LEU A 293 -18.52 70.94 33.78
C LEU A 293 -17.67 72.14 34.12
N SER A 294 -17.05 72.14 35.28
CA SER A 294 -16.01 73.10 35.63
C SER A 294 -14.80 73.01 34.66
N LYS A 295 -13.98 74.07 34.67
CA LYS A 295 -12.77 74.08 33.83
C LYS A 295 -11.80 73.00 34.24
N GLU A 296 -11.72 72.71 35.51
CA GLU A 296 -10.85 71.73 36.13
C GLU A 296 -11.28 70.32 35.74
N GLU A 297 -12.53 69.95 35.89
CA GLU A 297 -13.10 68.64 35.46
C GLU A 297 -12.95 68.44 33.96
N ARG A 298 -13.17 69.45 33.15
CA ARG A 298 -13.00 69.38 31.70
C ARG A 298 -11.52 69.10 31.33
N ALA A 299 -10.57 69.75 32.04
CA ALA A 299 -9.14 69.53 31.81
C ALA A 299 -8.73 68.10 32.20
N GLU A 300 -9.23 67.59 33.32
CA GLU A 300 -9.02 66.24 33.78
C GLU A 300 -9.51 65.18 32.77
N TYR A 301 -10.74 65.30 32.29
CA TYR A 301 -11.27 64.35 31.30
C TYR A 301 -10.54 64.42 29.97
N LEU A 302 -10.13 65.60 29.51
CA LEU A 302 -9.31 65.75 28.33
C LEU A 302 -7.91 65.11 28.51
N ASP A 303 -7.32 65.18 29.68
CA ASP A 303 -6.04 64.54 29.98
C ASP A 303 -6.14 63.00 29.97
N ILE A 304 -7.20 62.43 30.56
CA ILE A 304 -7.49 61.01 30.52
C ILE A 304 -7.64 60.53 29.06
N MET A 305 -8.47 61.22 28.29
CA MET A 305 -8.68 60.89 26.88
C MET A 305 -7.41 61.00 26.05
N PHE A 306 -6.56 61.95 26.34
CA PHE A 306 -5.27 62.11 25.69
C PHE A 306 -4.32 60.93 26.02
N LYS A 307 -4.25 60.54 27.30
CA LYS A 307 -3.49 59.35 27.72
C LYS A 307 -3.99 58.07 27.06
N ASP A 308 -5.31 57.85 27.02
CA ASP A 308 -5.90 56.72 26.34
C ASP A 308 -5.60 56.71 24.84
N THR A 309 -5.55 57.86 24.20
CA THR A 309 -5.16 57.96 22.78
C THR A 309 -3.68 57.61 22.57
N GLN A 310 -2.77 58.08 23.47
CA GLN A 310 -1.38 57.74 23.42
C GLN A 310 -1.15 56.22 23.65
N HIS A 311 -1.93 55.65 24.59
CA HIS A 311 -1.88 54.20 24.82
C HIS A 311 -2.30 53.39 23.56
N LEU A 312 -3.39 53.82 22.88
CA LEU A 312 -3.81 53.20 21.60
C LEU A 312 -2.74 53.33 20.50
N GLU A 313 -2.07 54.48 20.40
CA GLU A 313 -0.97 54.70 19.44
C GLU A 313 0.20 53.75 19.72
N LYS A 314 0.59 53.60 21.00
CA LYS A 314 1.63 52.65 21.42
C LYS A 314 1.25 51.21 21.07
N LEU A 315 0.03 50.77 21.42
CA LEU A 315 -0.49 49.44 21.06
C LEU A 315 -0.44 49.20 19.56
N LEU A 316 -0.84 50.15 18.75
CA LEU A 316 -0.81 50.01 17.28
C LEU A 316 0.62 49.87 16.77
N ASN A 317 1.55 50.68 17.28
CA ASN A 317 2.97 50.60 16.92
C ASN A 317 3.59 49.26 17.32
N ASP A 318 3.29 48.76 18.53
CA ASP A 318 3.75 47.45 19.03
C ASP A 318 3.20 46.31 18.14
N LEU A 319 1.94 46.36 17.71
CA LEU A 319 1.34 45.37 16.79
C LEU A 319 1.97 45.41 15.40
N ILE A 320 2.24 46.59 14.86
CA ILE A 320 2.93 46.76 13.57
C ILE A 320 4.33 46.15 13.66
N GLU A 321 5.03 46.39 14.78
CA GLU A 321 6.37 45.87 15.03
C GLU A 321 6.37 44.34 15.09
N LEU A 322 5.46 43.75 15.89
CA LEU A 322 5.29 42.28 15.95
C LEU A 322 4.98 41.70 14.60
N SER A 323 4.07 42.33 13.80
CA SER A 323 3.76 41.88 12.47
C SER A 323 4.97 41.90 11.53
N LYS A 324 5.86 42.87 11.68
CA LYS A 324 7.12 42.92 10.92
C LYS A 324 8.08 41.82 11.39
N LEU A 325 8.19 41.62 12.70
CA LEU A 325 9.05 40.60 13.29
C LEU A 325 8.58 39.19 12.91
N ASP A 326 7.30 38.90 12.82
CA ASP A 326 6.75 37.59 12.38
C ASP A 326 7.03 37.28 10.89
N THR A 327 7.31 38.29 10.08
CA THR A 327 7.62 38.07 8.65
C THR A 327 9.13 37.75 8.47
N ALA A 328 9.43 36.52 8.01
CA ALA A 328 10.81 36.05 7.72
C ALA A 328 11.59 36.90 6.68
N LYS A 329 11.00 38.01 6.20
CA LYS A 329 11.58 38.88 5.16
C LYS A 329 12.25 40.14 5.70
N GLU A 330 12.10 40.48 6.97
CA GLU A 330 12.75 41.66 7.52
C GLU A 330 14.22 41.33 7.84
N SER A 331 15.13 41.77 6.99
CA SER A 331 16.56 41.70 7.23
C SER A 331 16.93 42.82 8.22
N LEU A 332 17.59 42.46 9.32
CA LEU A 332 18.15 43.42 10.28
C LEU A 332 19.23 44.29 9.57
N ASP A 333 19.18 45.59 9.78
CA ASP A 333 20.26 46.54 9.34
C ASP A 333 21.40 46.55 10.37
N LYS A 334 22.10 45.40 10.45
CA LYS A 334 23.18 45.21 11.43
C LYS A 334 24.39 46.09 11.07
N LYS A 335 24.84 46.90 12.05
CA LYS A 335 26.03 47.77 11.96
C LYS A 335 26.84 47.71 13.25
N GLN A 336 28.15 47.91 13.11
CA GLN A 336 29.03 48.06 14.29
C GLN A 336 28.56 49.23 15.15
N THR A 337 28.22 48.93 16.37
CA THR A 337 27.61 49.92 17.30
C THR A 337 28.18 49.76 18.69
N SER A 338 28.57 50.87 19.30
CA SER A 338 29.06 50.90 20.67
C SER A 338 27.90 50.69 21.67
N PRO A 339 28.03 49.75 22.61
CA PRO A 339 27.06 49.53 23.69
C PRO A 339 26.72 50.76 24.52
N LYS A 340 27.72 51.58 24.79
CA LYS A 340 27.62 52.85 25.54
C LYS A 340 26.69 53.87 24.87
N ILE A 341 26.71 53.92 23.51
CA ILE A 341 25.83 54.82 22.73
C ILE A 341 24.37 54.37 22.85
N LEU A 342 24.12 53.05 22.84
CA LEU A 342 22.78 52.48 22.96
C LEU A 342 22.15 52.81 24.32
N VAL A 343 22.85 52.53 25.40
CA VAL A 343 22.36 52.83 26.76
C VAL A 343 22.10 54.31 26.97
N ASN A 344 23.02 55.18 26.58
CA ASN A 344 22.84 56.63 26.72
C ASN A 344 21.68 57.16 25.86
N GLY A 345 21.49 56.59 24.66
CA GLY A 345 20.33 56.87 23.78
C GLY A 345 19.02 56.51 24.46
N ALA A 346 18.90 55.29 24.98
CA ALA A 346 17.69 54.80 25.64
C ALA A 346 17.35 55.65 26.90
N LEU A 347 18.34 55.93 27.72
CA LEU A 347 18.14 56.76 28.90
C LEU A 347 17.70 58.21 28.55
N LYS A 348 18.25 58.79 27.49
CA LYS A 348 17.80 60.09 26.99
C LYS A 348 16.36 60.08 26.50
N SER A 349 15.91 58.99 25.87
CA SER A 349 14.53 58.88 25.43
C SER A 349 13.53 58.74 26.58
N LEU A 350 13.97 58.26 27.74
CA LEU A 350 13.14 58.03 28.92
C LEU A 350 13.39 59.09 30.06
N GLU A 351 14.14 60.16 29.77
CA GLU A 351 14.54 61.16 30.75
C GLU A 351 13.32 61.73 31.49
N SER A 352 12.24 62.09 30.79
CA SER A 352 11.03 62.67 31.36
C SER A 352 10.35 61.76 32.40
N ILE A 353 10.21 60.49 32.11
CA ILE A 353 9.54 59.54 33.04
C ILE A 353 10.44 59.16 34.22
N ILE A 354 11.74 59.14 34.02
CA ILE A 354 12.75 58.91 35.08
C ILE A 354 12.72 60.05 36.04
N GLU A 355 12.71 61.29 35.55
CA GLU A 355 12.64 62.51 36.37
C GLU A 355 11.29 62.62 37.09
N GLU A 356 10.17 62.38 36.45
CA GLU A 356 8.84 62.41 37.05
C GLU A 356 8.71 61.50 38.28
N LYS A 357 9.27 60.27 38.20
CA LYS A 357 9.31 59.34 39.35
C LYS A 357 10.48 59.47 40.25
N ASN A 358 11.43 60.46 40.00
CA ASN A 358 12.64 60.66 40.72
C ASN A 358 13.50 59.41 40.93
N ILE A 359 13.67 58.60 39.84
CA ILE A 359 14.42 57.36 39.83
C ILE A 359 15.95 57.67 39.75
N GLU A 360 16.71 57.04 40.60
CA GLU A 360 18.20 57.11 40.56
C GLU A 360 18.72 56.09 39.53
N ILE A 361 19.34 56.53 38.41
CA ILE A 361 19.98 55.66 37.44
C ILE A 361 21.47 55.49 37.74
N VAL A 362 21.87 54.22 37.99
CA VAL A 362 23.27 53.85 38.16
C VAL A 362 23.75 53.11 36.89
N LYS A 363 24.85 53.63 36.32
CA LYS A 363 25.44 53.06 35.10
C LYS A 363 26.76 52.40 35.41
N ASN A 364 26.84 51.09 35.24
CA ASN A 364 28.06 50.30 35.36
C ASN A 364 28.42 49.80 33.95
N ILE A 365 29.11 50.61 33.18
CA ILE A 365 29.48 50.28 31.80
C ILE A 365 31.00 50.11 31.77
N GLU A 366 31.47 48.94 31.41
CA GLU A 366 32.91 48.66 31.28
C GLU A 366 33.54 49.54 30.19
N GLU A 367 34.81 49.97 30.44
CA GLU A 367 35.43 51.02 29.62
C GLU A 367 35.83 50.57 28.23
N ASP A 368 36.29 49.31 28.04
CA ASP A 368 36.88 48.77 26.81
C ASP A 368 35.98 47.75 26.09
N LEU A 369 34.64 47.96 26.09
CA LEU A 369 33.70 47.06 25.41
C LEU A 369 33.85 47.08 23.89
N PRO A 370 33.80 45.91 23.22
CA PRO A 370 33.85 45.82 21.77
C PRO A 370 32.59 46.44 21.12
N GLU A 371 32.73 46.94 19.90
CA GLU A 371 31.58 47.25 19.08
C GLU A 371 30.90 45.96 18.62
N ILE A 372 29.60 45.89 18.70
CA ILE A 372 28.79 44.72 18.34
C ILE A 372 28.03 44.95 17.01
N ASN A 373 27.88 43.89 16.20
CA ASN A 373 27.22 43.97 14.90
C ASN A 373 25.70 43.75 15.04
N ILE A 374 24.95 44.82 15.20
CA ILE A 374 23.52 44.79 15.55
C ILE A 374 22.71 45.82 14.75
N ASP A 375 21.38 45.64 14.72
CA ASP A 375 20.45 46.71 14.34
C ASP A 375 20.27 47.68 15.52
N LYS A 376 20.87 48.85 15.39
CA LYS A 376 20.88 49.88 16.42
C LYS A 376 19.47 50.27 16.87
N ASN A 377 18.49 50.37 15.95
CA ASN A 377 17.15 50.83 16.30
C ASN A 377 16.40 49.75 17.07
N LYS A 378 16.57 48.49 16.70
CA LYS A 378 15.95 47.36 17.38
C LYS A 378 16.51 47.15 18.78
N ILE A 379 17.85 47.19 18.98
CA ILE A 379 18.43 47.06 20.31
C ILE A 379 18.14 48.27 21.17
N HIS A 380 18.08 49.48 20.60
CA HIS A 380 17.60 50.66 21.31
C HIS A 380 16.17 50.47 21.84
N GLN A 381 15.29 49.89 21.07
CA GLN A 381 13.92 49.55 21.48
C GLN A 381 13.88 48.49 22.60
N VAL A 382 14.75 47.47 22.54
CA VAL A 382 14.93 46.49 23.62
C VAL A 382 15.24 47.21 24.94
N LEU A 383 16.24 48.09 24.92
CA LEU A 383 16.64 48.86 26.13
C LEU A 383 15.51 49.77 26.61
N ILE A 384 14.80 50.47 25.72
CA ILE A 384 13.65 51.28 26.11
C ILE A 384 12.60 50.44 26.81
N ASN A 385 12.21 49.29 26.24
CA ASN A 385 11.18 48.42 26.82
C ASN A 385 11.60 47.88 28.20
N LEU A 386 12.85 47.46 28.38
CA LEU A 386 13.34 46.95 29.66
C LEU A 386 13.45 48.05 30.72
N ILE A 387 13.99 49.24 30.36
CA ILE A 387 14.13 50.35 31.28
C ILE A 387 12.75 50.95 31.62
N GLU A 388 11.84 51.11 30.66
CA GLU A 388 10.48 51.56 30.91
C GLU A 388 9.72 50.61 31.86
N ASN A 389 9.87 49.31 31.69
CA ASN A 389 9.33 48.30 32.62
C ASN A 389 9.94 48.51 34.04
N ALA A 390 11.25 48.61 34.14
CA ALA A 390 11.91 48.87 35.42
C ALA A 390 11.38 50.14 36.12
N VAL A 391 11.20 51.23 35.35
CA VAL A 391 10.60 52.49 35.87
C VAL A 391 9.14 52.30 36.28
N ASN A 392 8.36 51.61 35.49
CA ASN A 392 6.93 51.42 35.74
C ASN A 392 6.62 50.59 36.97
N TYR A 393 7.40 49.53 37.21
CA TYR A 393 7.20 48.61 38.32
C TYR A 393 8.02 48.93 39.58
N SER A 394 8.82 50.00 39.56
CA SER A 394 9.53 50.53 40.72
C SER A 394 8.76 51.65 41.43
N ASP A 395 8.92 51.73 42.74
CA ASP A 395 8.39 52.84 43.55
C ASP A 395 9.13 54.15 43.24
N PRO A 396 8.49 55.32 43.44
CA PRO A 396 9.18 56.63 43.35
C PRO A 396 10.39 56.69 44.29
N ASN A 397 11.46 57.38 43.87
CA ASN A 397 12.73 57.48 44.54
C ASN A 397 13.52 56.16 44.66
N SER A 398 13.19 55.14 43.84
CA SER A 398 13.96 53.92 43.81
C SER A 398 15.18 54.02 42.88
N LYS A 399 15.95 52.93 42.80
CA LYS A 399 17.22 52.89 42.06
C LYS A 399 17.09 51.82 40.95
N ILE A 400 17.51 52.18 39.74
CA ILE A 400 17.64 51.22 38.60
C ILE A 400 19.14 51.19 38.23
N THR A 401 19.68 49.98 38.13
CA THR A 401 21.09 49.77 37.75
C THR A 401 21.13 49.15 36.33
N ILE A 402 21.91 49.78 35.45
CA ILE A 402 22.16 49.24 34.09
C ILE A 402 23.62 48.85 34.05
N THR A 403 23.88 47.56 33.85
CA THR A 403 25.22 46.99 33.70
C THR A 403 25.46 46.56 32.26
N VAL A 404 26.67 46.88 31.76
CA VAL A 404 27.12 46.38 30.44
C VAL A 404 28.56 45.94 30.59
N GLU A 405 28.78 44.67 30.33
CA GLU A 405 30.09 44.03 30.52
C GLU A 405 30.42 43.07 29.39
N GLU A 406 31.66 42.61 29.24
CA GLU A 406 32.03 41.58 28.29
C GLU A 406 31.37 40.27 28.70
N ALA A 407 30.83 39.53 27.74
CA ALA A 407 30.10 38.28 28.03
C ALA A 407 31.08 37.15 28.39
N ASP A 408 30.82 36.45 29.50
CA ASP A 408 31.64 35.31 29.98
C ASP A 408 31.63 34.10 29.03
N GLN A 409 30.70 34.06 28.07
CA GLN A 409 30.52 32.95 27.17
C GLN A 409 31.11 33.25 25.80
N SER A 410 31.87 32.32 25.21
CA SER A 410 32.56 32.46 23.92
C SER A 410 31.64 32.70 22.69
N ASN A 411 30.35 32.56 22.85
CA ASN A 411 29.38 32.75 21.75
C ASN A 411 28.83 34.18 21.67
N TYR A 412 28.96 34.98 22.76
CA TYR A 412 28.44 36.33 22.85
C TYR A 412 29.59 37.30 23.15
N GLN A 413 29.44 38.55 22.73
CA GLN A 413 30.47 39.56 22.90
C GLN A 413 30.19 40.49 24.09
N VAL A 414 28.92 40.81 24.32
CA VAL A 414 28.52 41.79 25.36
C VAL A 414 27.25 41.31 26.06
N GLU A 415 27.21 41.48 27.37
CA GLU A 415 26.06 41.24 28.23
C GLU A 415 25.50 42.58 28.75
N PHE A 416 24.17 42.71 28.62
CA PHE A 416 23.42 43.86 29.15
C PHE A 416 22.50 43.40 30.27
N SER A 417 22.51 44.08 31.39
CA SER A 417 21.57 43.82 32.48
C SER A 417 20.86 45.10 32.91
N VAL A 418 19.54 45.02 33.12
CA VAL A 418 18.69 46.04 33.69
C VAL A 418 18.13 45.48 34.99
N ILE A 419 18.47 46.12 36.11
CA ILE A 419 18.15 45.68 37.48
C ILE A 419 17.28 46.74 38.13
N ASP A 420 16.10 46.36 38.58
CA ASP A 420 15.20 47.19 39.38
C ASP A 420 15.01 46.64 40.80
N ASN A 421 14.54 47.50 41.70
CA ASN A 421 14.15 47.11 43.05
C ASN A 421 12.64 47.26 43.23
N GLY A 422 11.88 46.86 42.21
CA GLY A 422 10.41 46.96 42.17
C GLY A 422 9.71 45.81 42.87
N VAL A 423 8.46 45.56 42.47
CA VAL A 423 7.58 44.54 43.07
C VAL A 423 8.02 43.10 42.79
N GLY A 424 8.96 42.90 41.85
CA GLY A 424 9.41 41.55 41.43
C GLY A 424 8.36 40.70 40.75
N ILE A 425 8.75 39.50 40.37
CA ILE A 425 7.94 38.56 39.61
C ILE A 425 7.95 37.21 40.35
N ALA A 426 6.77 36.60 40.54
CA ALA A 426 6.67 35.27 41.10
C ALA A 426 7.28 34.21 40.19
N VAL A 427 7.91 33.17 40.74
CA VAL A 427 8.63 32.13 39.98
C VAL A 427 7.71 31.43 38.96
N GLU A 428 6.44 31.22 39.30
CA GLU A 428 5.44 30.58 38.44
C GLU A 428 5.12 31.41 37.20
N GLU A 429 5.43 32.74 37.22
CA GLU A 429 5.11 33.66 36.13
C GLU A 429 6.30 33.93 35.20
N LEU A 430 7.52 33.55 35.58
CA LEU A 430 8.74 33.84 34.81
C LEU A 430 8.76 33.28 33.41
N GLU A 431 8.09 32.15 33.17
CA GLU A 431 7.96 31.59 31.83
C GLU A 431 6.88 32.31 31.00
N ASN A 432 5.84 32.83 31.66
CA ASN A 432 4.66 33.41 31.00
C ASN A 432 4.86 34.87 30.59
N ILE A 433 5.74 35.64 31.27
CA ILE A 433 5.94 37.07 30.98
C ILE A 433 6.42 37.37 29.55
N TRP A 434 6.90 36.36 28.83
CA TRP A 434 7.31 36.47 27.44
C TRP A 434 6.16 36.26 26.46
N GLU A 435 4.99 35.82 26.95
CA GLU A 435 3.79 35.62 26.09
C GLU A 435 3.18 36.97 25.71
N ARG A 436 2.63 37.08 24.54
CA ARG A 436 1.96 38.27 24.01
C ARG A 436 0.72 38.59 24.84
N PHE A 437 0.56 39.87 25.23
CA PHE A 437 -0.53 40.38 26.07
C PHE A 437 -0.56 39.85 27.52
N TYR A 438 0.47 39.14 27.92
CA TYR A 438 0.53 38.63 29.27
C TYR A 438 0.76 39.77 30.30
N LYS A 439 -0.06 39.76 31.34
CA LYS A 439 0.01 40.71 32.47
C LYS A 439 -0.22 39.94 33.78
N ILE A 440 0.61 40.15 34.79
CA ILE A 440 0.48 39.54 36.10
C ILE A 440 -0.76 40.14 36.80
N ASP A 441 -1.68 39.31 37.31
CA ASP A 441 -2.99 39.72 37.87
C ASP A 441 -2.86 40.71 39.06
N THR A 442 -1.77 40.64 39.81
CA THR A 442 -1.50 41.55 40.93
C THR A 442 -1.24 43.01 40.48
N ALA A 443 -0.83 43.18 39.21
CA ALA A 443 -0.63 44.52 38.62
C ALA A 443 -1.94 45.15 38.11
N ARG A 444 -3.02 44.34 37.88
CA ARG A 444 -4.34 44.83 37.45
C ARG A 444 -5.05 45.73 38.45
N THR A 445 -4.71 45.63 39.74
CA THR A 445 -5.45 46.35 40.81
C THR A 445 -4.85 47.70 41.20
N ARG A 446 -3.67 48.09 40.74
CA ARG A 446 -3.02 49.34 41.22
C ARG A 446 -2.98 50.48 40.22
N ASP A 447 -2.99 50.27 38.94
CA ASP A 447 -3.14 51.31 37.90
C ASP A 447 -3.42 50.65 36.56
N GLU A 448 -4.60 50.90 35.97
CA GLU A 448 -5.06 50.39 34.65
C GLU A 448 -4.16 50.84 33.46
N GLU A 449 -3.19 51.70 33.71
CA GLU A 449 -2.34 52.36 32.70
C GLU A 449 -1.01 51.64 32.38
N LYS A 450 -0.64 50.51 33.04
CA LYS A 450 0.72 49.96 32.92
C LYS A 450 0.86 48.86 31.85
N GLY A 451 1.19 49.29 30.64
CA GLY A 451 1.79 48.49 29.59
C GLY A 451 0.82 47.66 28.74
N SER A 452 1.18 47.45 27.47
CA SER A 452 0.42 46.67 26.47
C SER A 452 0.50 45.14 26.67
N GLY A 453 1.44 44.66 27.49
CA GLY A 453 1.79 43.26 27.57
C GLY A 453 2.51 42.71 26.30
N LEU A 454 2.91 43.63 25.40
CA LEU A 454 3.64 43.28 24.17
C LEU A 454 5.15 43.56 24.27
N GLY A 455 5.56 44.46 25.20
CA GLY A 455 6.93 44.93 25.26
C GLY A 455 7.97 43.83 25.48
N LEU A 456 7.73 42.90 26.43
CA LEU A 456 8.66 41.78 26.68
C LEU A 456 8.66 40.73 25.54
N ALA A 457 7.52 40.50 24.92
CA ALA A 457 7.45 39.62 23.72
C ALA A 457 8.27 40.21 22.55
N ILE A 458 8.17 41.54 22.33
CA ILE A 458 8.98 42.26 21.34
C ILE A 458 10.47 42.18 21.68
N VAL A 459 10.82 42.33 22.93
CA VAL A 459 12.21 42.23 23.42
C VAL A 459 12.77 40.84 23.05
N LYS A 460 12.05 39.77 23.40
CA LYS A 460 12.47 38.41 23.12
C LYS A 460 12.64 38.18 21.63
N ASP A 461 11.65 38.54 20.81
CA ASP A 461 11.70 38.37 19.35
C ASP A 461 12.89 39.11 18.70
N ILE A 462 13.21 40.33 19.20
CA ILE A 462 14.35 41.10 18.69
C ILE A 462 15.68 40.45 19.07
N ILE A 463 15.85 40.00 20.31
CA ILE A 463 17.09 39.35 20.78
C ILE A 463 17.31 38.04 20.06
N GLU A 464 16.28 37.19 19.92
CA GLU A 464 16.34 35.92 19.16
C GLU A 464 16.74 36.15 17.67
N LYS A 465 16.23 37.20 17.02
CA LYS A 465 16.63 37.58 15.66
C LYS A 465 18.07 38.06 15.55
N HIS A 466 18.64 38.53 16.65
CA HIS A 466 20.07 38.90 16.71
C HIS A 466 20.97 37.72 17.08
N ASP A 467 20.40 36.47 17.16
CA ASP A 467 21.09 35.25 17.60
C ASP A 467 21.58 35.38 19.06
N GLY A 468 20.93 36.25 19.84
CA GLY A 468 21.19 36.50 21.25
C GLY A 468 20.32 35.65 22.18
N GLU A 469 20.59 35.77 23.47
CA GLU A 469 19.85 35.12 24.55
C GLU A 469 19.34 36.16 25.55
N ILE A 470 18.14 35.94 26.10
CA ILE A 470 17.56 36.80 27.16
C ILE A 470 17.07 35.95 28.30
N GLU A 471 17.36 36.39 29.52
CA GLU A 471 17.02 35.72 30.77
C GLU A 471 16.42 36.73 31.76
N VAL A 472 15.68 36.23 32.75
CA VAL A 472 15.14 37.02 33.86
C VAL A 472 15.39 36.31 35.18
N GLU A 473 15.90 37.05 36.16
CA GLU A 473 16.00 36.63 37.54
C GLU A 473 15.15 37.58 38.37
N SER A 474 14.20 37.06 39.13
CA SER A 474 13.32 37.91 39.95
C SER A 474 12.77 37.14 41.14
N GLU A 475 12.56 37.86 42.24
CA GLU A 475 11.87 37.37 43.42
C GLU A 475 10.86 38.43 43.88
N LEU A 476 9.69 37.98 44.34
CA LEU A 476 8.59 38.86 44.74
C LEU A 476 9.08 39.83 45.84
N ASP A 477 8.76 41.12 45.71
CA ASP A 477 9.14 42.23 46.60
C ASP A 477 10.67 42.50 46.69
N GLN A 478 11.48 41.90 45.80
CA GLN A 478 12.93 42.17 45.75
C GLN A 478 13.39 42.82 44.43
N GLY A 479 12.50 42.91 43.46
CA GLY A 479 12.78 43.45 42.13
C GLY A 479 13.13 42.41 41.10
N SER A 480 13.57 42.88 39.93
CA SER A 480 13.87 42.03 38.78
C SER A 480 15.19 42.38 38.11
N LYS A 481 15.88 41.40 37.57
CA LYS A 481 17.06 41.54 36.72
C LYS A 481 16.79 40.92 35.39
N PHE A 482 16.71 41.72 34.34
CA PHE A 482 16.64 41.26 32.95
C PHE A 482 18.02 41.32 32.33
N THR A 483 18.51 40.21 31.81
CA THR A 483 19.84 40.08 31.19
C THR A 483 19.72 39.59 29.77
N PHE A 484 20.37 40.26 28.83
CA PHE A 484 20.48 39.76 27.46
C PHE A 484 21.91 39.82 26.95
N LYS A 485 22.25 38.86 26.08
CA LYS A 485 23.61 38.66 25.53
C LYS A 485 23.56 38.73 24.01
N LEU A 486 24.55 39.43 23.44
CA LEU A 486 24.66 39.61 21.99
C LEU A 486 26.06 39.29 21.47
#